data_2edf1c8c75bdff2a53996741eacda953
#
_entry.id   2edf1c8c75bdff2a53996741eacda953
#
_cell.length_a   1.000
_cell.length_b   1.000
_cell.length_c   1.000
_cell.angle_alpha   90.00
_cell.angle_beta   90.00
_cell.angle_gamma   90.00
#
_symmetry.space_group_name_H-M   'P 1'
#
loop_
_entity.id
_entity.type
_entity.pdbx_description
1 polymer ?
#
loop_
_entity_poly.entity_id
_entity_poly.type
_entity_poly.pdbx_seq_one_letter_code
_entity_poly.pdbx_strand_id
1 'polypeptide(L)'
;ELTYSNDEQDFASVLSLILCGKKTAQFSALAGYHIDNEPLPHKSEYYVLNNWKGDHIAVIKTINVEILPFSEITWEIAQKEGADEDLSAFRQRYTDFFREDSDITGYDFSPEMPVVFEEFEVVFKI
;
A
#
# COMPACT_ATOMS: atom_id res chain seq x y z
N GLU A 1 -4.21 -12.20 -1.00
CA GLU A 1 -4.31 -11.82 0.41
C GLU A 1 -3.33 -10.69 0.71
N LEU A 2 -3.82 -9.60 1.28
CA LEU A 2 -3.01 -8.45 1.66
C LEU A 2 -2.60 -8.53 3.12
N THR A 3 -1.32 -8.29 3.39
CA THR A 3 -0.78 -8.15 4.74
C THR A 3 -0.44 -6.68 4.96
N TYR A 4 -1.06 -6.03 5.94
CA TYR A 4 -0.89 -4.59 6.17
C TYR A 4 0.09 -4.27 7.28
N SER A 5 0.24 -5.17 8.27
CA SER A 5 1.05 -4.90 9.44
C SER A 5 1.25 -6.18 10.26
N ASN A 6 2.30 -6.19 11.08
CA ASN A 6 2.55 -7.25 12.04
C ASN A 6 1.97 -6.93 13.41
N ASP A 7 1.34 -5.77 13.60
CA ASP A 7 0.69 -5.32 14.82
C ASP A 7 -0.82 -5.40 14.65
N GLU A 8 -1.50 -6.10 15.56
CA GLU A 8 -2.95 -6.30 15.51
C GLU A 8 -3.72 -4.97 15.49
N GLN A 9 -3.30 -3.99 16.31
CA GLN A 9 -3.98 -2.71 16.40
C GLN A 9 -3.82 -1.88 15.13
N ASP A 10 -2.63 -1.86 14.57
CA ASP A 10 -2.33 -1.18 13.32
C ASP A 10 -3.05 -1.85 12.14
N PHE A 11 -3.05 -3.18 12.15
CA PHE A 11 -3.77 -3.98 11.15
C PHE A 11 -5.27 -3.62 11.15
N ALA A 12 -5.89 -3.56 12.33
CA ALA A 12 -7.31 -3.22 12.47
C ALA A 12 -7.59 -1.79 11.99
N SER A 13 -6.69 -0.85 12.26
CA SER A 13 -6.82 0.55 11.82
C SER A 13 -6.78 0.66 10.31
N VAL A 14 -5.84 -0.01 9.66
CA VAL A 14 -5.73 -0.01 8.19
C VAL A 14 -6.96 -0.66 7.56
N LEU A 15 -7.41 -1.79 8.11
CA LEU A 15 -8.59 -2.47 7.62
C LEU A 15 -9.84 -1.59 7.70
N SER A 16 -10.01 -0.86 8.81
CA SER A 16 -11.11 0.09 8.99
C SER A 16 -11.10 1.18 7.92
N LEU A 17 -9.93 1.72 7.61
CA LEU A 17 -9.78 2.74 6.56
C LEU A 17 -10.17 2.21 5.18
N ILE A 18 -9.83 0.97 4.88
CA ILE A 18 -10.21 0.33 3.62
C ILE A 18 -11.73 0.13 3.56
N LEU A 19 -12.31 -0.40 4.62
CA LEU A 19 -13.75 -0.73 4.64
C LEU A 19 -14.64 0.51 4.60
N CYS A 20 -14.22 1.64 5.16
CA CYS A 20 -14.98 2.88 5.10
C CYS A 20 -14.72 3.69 3.81
N GLY A 21 -13.82 3.23 2.96
CA GLY A 21 -13.52 3.89 1.69
C GLY A 21 -12.53 5.04 1.77
N LYS A 22 -11.92 5.26 2.92
CA LYS A 22 -10.92 6.33 3.10
C LYS A 22 -9.57 5.93 2.52
N LYS A 23 -9.18 4.66 2.67
CA LYS A 23 -7.98 4.12 2.03
C LYS A 23 -8.38 3.41 0.74
N THR A 24 -7.96 3.96 -0.39
CA THR A 24 -8.25 3.41 -1.73
C THR A 24 -6.99 3.12 -2.53
N ALA A 25 -5.81 3.22 -1.91
CA ALA A 25 -4.55 2.96 -2.58
C ALA A 25 -3.47 2.55 -1.59
N GLN A 26 -2.42 1.95 -2.11
CA GLN A 26 -1.22 1.60 -1.36
C GLN A 26 0.02 1.79 -2.23
N PHE A 27 1.17 1.91 -1.56
CA PHE A 27 2.46 2.13 -2.20
C PHE A 27 3.45 1.08 -1.74
N SER A 28 4.29 0.64 -2.66
CA SER A 28 5.37 -0.31 -2.37
C SER A 28 6.58 -0.02 -3.25
N ALA A 29 7.77 -0.45 -2.81
CA ALA A 29 8.98 -0.25 -3.59
C ALA A 29 9.03 -1.23 -4.76
N LEU A 30 9.26 -0.72 -5.97
CA LEU A 30 9.41 -1.59 -7.15
C LEU A 30 10.55 -2.60 -6.96
N ALA A 31 11.65 -2.16 -6.35
CA ALA A 31 12.81 -3.01 -6.10
C ALA A 31 12.47 -4.25 -5.27
N GLY A 32 11.52 -4.15 -4.34
CA GLY A 32 11.08 -5.28 -3.52
C GLY A 32 10.48 -6.41 -4.35
N TYR A 33 9.72 -6.08 -5.38
CA TYR A 33 9.15 -7.10 -6.27
C TYR A 33 10.22 -7.86 -7.03
N HIS A 34 11.28 -7.17 -7.48
CA HIS A 34 12.38 -7.81 -8.18
C HIS A 34 13.20 -8.71 -7.26
N ILE A 35 13.50 -8.23 -6.05
CA ILE A 35 14.30 -8.99 -5.06
C ILE A 35 13.56 -10.26 -4.63
N ASP A 36 12.27 -10.14 -4.34
CA ASP A 36 11.45 -11.25 -3.86
C ASP A 36 10.93 -12.14 -5.00
N ASN A 37 11.25 -11.78 -6.24
CA ASN A 37 10.77 -12.44 -7.45
C ASN A 37 9.25 -12.59 -7.46
N GLU A 38 8.55 -11.53 -7.03
CA GLU A 38 7.10 -11.47 -7.01
C GLU A 38 6.56 -10.73 -8.24
N PRO A 39 5.42 -11.17 -8.79
CA PRO A 39 4.78 -10.43 -9.88
C PRO A 39 4.23 -9.10 -9.38
N LEU A 40 4.26 -8.08 -10.23
CA LEU A 40 3.61 -6.80 -9.96
C LEU A 40 2.09 -6.99 -9.91
N PRO A 41 1.38 -6.17 -9.12
CA PRO A 41 -0.08 -6.20 -9.17
C PRO A 41 -0.57 -5.79 -10.56
N HIS A 42 -1.70 -6.36 -10.95
CA HIS A 42 -2.31 -6.09 -12.25
C HIS A 42 -3.71 -5.52 -12.08
N LYS A 43 -4.08 -4.63 -12.97
CA LYS A 43 -5.44 -4.13 -13.06
C LYS A 43 -6.41 -5.30 -13.21
N SER A 44 -7.54 -5.23 -12.51
CA SER A 44 -8.61 -6.24 -12.51
C SER A 44 -8.32 -7.50 -11.71
N GLU A 45 -7.25 -7.53 -10.92
CA GLU A 45 -7.03 -8.59 -9.96
C GLU A 45 -7.91 -8.40 -8.72
N TYR A 46 -8.33 -9.52 -8.14
CA TYR A 46 -9.16 -9.55 -6.93
C TYR A 46 -8.35 -10.10 -5.76
N TYR A 47 -8.54 -9.51 -4.59
CA TYR A 47 -7.89 -9.95 -3.36
C TYR A 47 -8.92 -10.08 -2.25
N VAL A 48 -8.76 -11.09 -1.41
CA VAL A 48 -9.59 -11.26 -0.22
C VAL A 48 -8.94 -10.51 0.94
N LEU A 49 -9.72 -9.67 1.61
CA LEU A 49 -9.30 -9.02 2.85
C LEU A 49 -9.70 -9.89 4.03
N ASN A 50 -8.75 -10.16 4.90
CA ASN A 50 -8.96 -10.92 6.12
C ASN A 50 -8.79 -10.02 7.34
N ASN A 51 -9.48 -10.36 8.44
CA ASN A 51 -9.19 -9.72 9.71
C ASN A 51 -7.96 -10.36 10.36
N TRP A 52 -7.57 -9.88 11.52
CA TRP A 52 -6.40 -10.40 12.23
C TRP A 52 -6.51 -11.91 12.54
N LYS A 53 -7.72 -12.40 12.75
CA LYS A 53 -7.99 -13.83 13.02
C LYS A 53 -7.95 -14.71 11.78
N GLY A 54 -7.89 -14.10 10.58
CA GLY A 54 -7.89 -14.82 9.31
C GLY A 54 -9.27 -15.02 8.69
N ASP A 55 -10.31 -14.43 9.27
CA ASP A 55 -11.66 -14.50 8.67
C ASP A 55 -11.75 -13.62 7.43
N HIS A 56 -12.39 -14.10 6.39
CA HIS A 56 -12.63 -13.34 5.17
C HIS A 56 -13.71 -12.30 5.43
N ILE A 57 -13.42 -11.02 5.19
CA ILE A 57 -14.34 -9.92 5.48
C ILE A 57 -14.76 -9.10 4.28
N ALA A 58 -13.97 -9.09 3.24
CA ALA A 58 -14.28 -8.32 2.02
C ALA A 58 -13.44 -8.81 0.86
N VAL A 59 -13.84 -8.37 -0.34
CA VAL A 59 -13.06 -8.57 -1.57
C VAL A 59 -12.77 -7.21 -2.15
N ILE A 60 -11.52 -6.97 -2.51
CA ILE A 60 -11.11 -5.76 -3.22
C ILE A 60 -10.67 -6.10 -4.64
N LYS A 61 -10.75 -5.12 -5.51
CA LYS A 61 -10.31 -5.22 -6.90
C LYS A 61 -9.31 -4.13 -7.19
N THR A 62 -8.18 -4.48 -7.78
CA THR A 62 -7.20 -3.51 -8.26
C THR A 62 -7.75 -2.83 -9.50
N ILE A 63 -7.86 -1.49 -9.47
CA ILE A 63 -8.43 -0.72 -10.57
C ILE A 63 -7.41 0.09 -11.35
N ASN A 64 -6.23 0.32 -10.79
CA ASN A 64 -5.15 1.04 -11.47
C ASN A 64 -3.80 0.69 -10.84
N VAL A 65 -2.77 0.59 -11.69
CA VAL A 65 -1.38 0.37 -11.23
C VAL A 65 -0.48 1.30 -12.02
N GLU A 66 0.31 2.11 -11.31
CA GLU A 66 1.28 3.02 -11.91
C GLU A 66 2.62 2.90 -11.20
N ILE A 67 3.69 3.15 -11.94
CA ILE A 67 5.06 3.19 -11.39
C ILE A 67 5.56 4.61 -11.58
N LEU A 68 6.00 5.23 -10.48
CA LEU A 68 6.52 6.60 -10.50
C LEU A 68 7.60 6.77 -9.43
N PRO A 69 8.51 7.76 -9.59
CA PRO A 69 9.48 8.06 -8.54
C PRO A 69 8.77 8.55 -7.27
N PHE A 70 9.29 8.15 -6.12
CA PHE A 70 8.72 8.55 -4.83
C PHE A 70 8.58 10.07 -4.72
N SER A 71 9.59 10.83 -5.17
CA SER A 71 9.60 12.29 -5.14
C SER A 71 8.51 12.94 -5.99
N GLU A 72 7.96 12.22 -6.95
CA GLU A 72 6.92 12.75 -7.85
C GLU A 72 5.49 12.46 -7.38
N ILE A 73 5.32 11.79 -6.25
CA ILE A 73 3.99 11.57 -5.67
C ILE A 73 3.43 12.91 -5.20
N THR A 74 2.29 13.30 -5.76
CA THR A 74 1.57 14.53 -5.40
C THR A 74 0.62 14.25 -4.24
N TRP A 75 0.07 15.32 -3.63
CA TRP A 75 -0.95 15.14 -2.59
C TRP A 75 -2.23 14.50 -3.16
N GLU A 76 -2.58 14.81 -4.38
CA GLU A 76 -3.72 14.18 -5.05
C GLU A 76 -3.62 12.66 -5.06
N ILE A 77 -2.41 12.12 -5.31
CA ILE A 77 -2.13 10.68 -5.28
C ILE A 77 -2.01 10.18 -3.84
N ALA A 78 -1.21 10.86 -3.03
CA ALA A 78 -0.90 10.45 -1.65
C ALA A 78 -2.13 10.36 -0.76
N GLN A 79 -3.09 11.28 -0.91
CA GLN A 79 -4.30 11.29 -0.08
C GLN A 79 -5.17 10.04 -0.24
N LYS A 80 -5.03 9.32 -1.33
CA LYS A 80 -5.78 8.08 -1.57
C LYS A 80 -5.36 6.95 -0.63
N GLU A 81 -4.19 7.06 -0.03
CA GLU A 81 -3.73 6.13 0.99
C GLU A 81 -4.49 6.30 2.31
N GLY A 82 -4.97 7.51 2.58
CA GLY A 82 -5.98 7.77 3.60
C GLY A 82 -5.49 7.94 5.04
N ALA A 83 -4.17 7.88 5.29
CA ALA A 83 -3.63 7.88 6.65
C ALA A 83 -3.06 9.24 7.09
N ASP A 84 -2.74 10.13 6.17
CA ASP A 84 -2.02 11.37 6.48
C ASP A 84 -2.87 12.61 6.19
N GLU A 85 -2.55 13.72 6.86
CA GLU A 85 -3.28 14.99 6.73
C GLU A 85 -2.79 15.82 5.56
N ASP A 86 -1.51 15.66 5.17
CA ASP A 86 -0.89 16.43 4.09
C ASP A 86 0.27 15.66 3.47
N LEU A 87 0.81 16.21 2.39
CA LEU A 87 1.90 15.58 1.64
C LEU A 87 3.19 15.48 2.47
N SER A 88 3.47 16.46 3.32
CA SER A 88 4.66 16.44 4.18
C SER A 88 4.62 15.27 5.15
N ALA A 89 3.49 15.05 5.81
CA ALA A 89 3.29 13.94 6.73
C ALA A 89 3.38 12.60 6.00
N PHE A 90 2.78 12.49 4.81
CA PHE A 90 2.87 11.31 3.96
C PHE A 90 4.31 10.98 3.61
N ARG A 91 5.07 11.98 3.13
CA ARG A 91 6.46 11.77 2.72
C ARG A 91 7.35 11.38 3.88
N GLN A 92 7.15 11.96 5.05
CA GLN A 92 7.93 11.62 6.23
C GLN A 92 7.67 10.17 6.64
N ARG A 93 6.41 9.77 6.71
CA ARG A 93 6.03 8.41 7.12
C ARG A 93 6.55 7.37 6.14
N TYR A 94 6.40 7.60 4.84
CA TYR A 94 6.90 6.65 3.85
C TYR A 94 8.41 6.66 3.69
N THR A 95 9.07 7.80 3.90
CA THR A 95 10.54 7.84 3.95
C THR A 95 11.05 6.93 5.06
N ASP A 96 10.48 7.04 6.25
CA ASP A 96 10.86 6.21 7.39
C ASP A 96 10.57 4.74 7.10
N PHE A 97 9.41 4.45 6.54
CA PHE A 97 9.01 3.10 6.16
C PHE A 97 9.97 2.48 5.14
N PHE A 98 10.26 3.20 4.05
CA PHE A 98 11.13 2.66 3.01
C PHE A 98 12.57 2.51 3.45
N ARG A 99 13.06 3.38 4.34
CA ARG A 99 14.41 3.22 4.90
C ARG A 99 14.51 1.94 5.73
N GLU A 100 13.51 1.67 6.56
CA GLU A 100 13.46 0.44 7.33
C GLU A 100 13.30 -0.78 6.42
N ASP A 101 12.37 -0.71 5.47
CA ASP A 101 12.12 -1.79 4.51
C ASP A 101 13.35 -2.07 3.64
N SER A 102 14.10 -1.05 3.24
CA SER A 102 15.31 -1.21 2.43
C SER A 102 16.39 -2.00 3.18
N ASP A 103 16.52 -1.78 4.49
CA ASP A 103 17.47 -2.53 5.32
C ASP A 103 17.07 -3.99 5.44
N ILE A 104 15.77 -4.27 5.55
CA ILE A 104 15.26 -5.63 5.69
C ILE A 104 15.28 -6.39 4.36
N THR A 105 14.82 -5.74 3.29
CA THR A 105 14.63 -6.37 1.98
C THR A 105 15.90 -6.36 1.12
N GLY A 106 16.76 -5.36 1.30
CA GLY A 106 18.06 -5.32 0.61
C GLY A 106 18.12 -4.45 -0.63
N TYR A 107 17.29 -3.39 -0.71
CA TYR A 107 17.43 -2.38 -1.76
C TYR A 107 17.92 -1.06 -1.16
N ASP A 108 18.31 -0.12 -2.02
CA ASP A 108 18.73 1.21 -1.60
C ASP A 108 17.58 2.20 -1.72
N PHE A 109 17.28 2.90 -0.63
CA PHE A 109 16.29 3.96 -0.67
C PHE A 109 16.88 5.25 -1.22
N SER A 110 16.14 5.92 -2.12
CA SER A 110 16.40 7.30 -2.52
C SER A 110 15.08 7.98 -2.87
N PRO A 111 14.99 9.33 -2.84
CA PRO A 111 13.78 10.03 -3.24
C PRO A 111 13.35 9.76 -4.68
N GLU A 112 14.26 9.41 -5.56
CA GLU A 112 14.00 9.10 -6.97
C GLU A 112 13.64 7.63 -7.19
N MET A 113 13.63 6.83 -6.13
CA MET A 113 13.32 5.41 -6.20
C MET A 113 11.94 5.18 -6.80
N PRO A 114 11.81 4.27 -7.78
CA PRO A 114 10.50 3.91 -8.32
C PRO A 114 9.64 3.21 -7.27
N VAL A 115 8.40 3.67 -7.16
CA VAL A 115 7.40 3.03 -6.31
C VAL A 115 6.22 2.56 -7.15
N VAL A 116 5.55 1.53 -6.68
CA VAL A 116 4.33 1.00 -7.29
C VAL A 116 3.15 1.61 -6.54
N PHE A 117 2.33 2.37 -7.27
CA PHE A 117 1.09 2.93 -6.78
C PHE A 117 -0.05 2.03 -7.26
N GLU A 118 -0.77 1.43 -6.34
CA GLU A 118 -1.88 0.54 -6.64
C GLU A 118 -3.16 1.11 -6.06
N GLU A 119 -4.14 1.42 -6.95
CA GLU A 119 -5.48 1.81 -6.53
C GLU A 119 -6.40 0.60 -6.53
N PHE A 120 -7.30 0.56 -5.57
CA PHE A 120 -8.27 -0.53 -5.45
C PHE A 120 -9.62 -0.03 -4.95
N GLU A 121 -10.64 -0.87 -5.07
CA GLU A 121 -11.97 -0.60 -4.52
C GLU A 121 -12.51 -1.84 -3.83
N VAL A 122 -13.34 -1.65 -2.83
CA VAL A 122 -14.07 -2.74 -2.18
C VAL A 122 -15.26 -3.09 -3.08
N VAL A 123 -15.26 -4.30 -3.62
CA VAL A 123 -16.32 -4.74 -4.54
C VAL A 123 -17.36 -5.62 -3.84
N PHE A 124 -17.02 -6.18 -2.68
CA PHE A 124 -17.91 -7.03 -1.93
C PHE A 124 -17.55 -7.05 -0.45
N LYS A 125 -18.53 -6.93 0.42
CA LYS A 125 -18.36 -7.09 1.88
C LYS A 125 -19.09 -8.34 2.33
N ILE A 126 -18.38 -9.17 3.05
CA ILE A 126 -18.93 -10.44 3.56
C ILE A 126 -19.77 -10.23 4.80
#